data_73d267efff8e9d82ac257bcdb0c265e5
#
_entry.id   73d267efff8e9d82ac257bcdb0c265e5
#
_cell.length_a   1.000
_cell.length_b   1.000
_cell.length_c   1.000
_cell.angle_alpha   90.00
_cell.angle_beta   90.00
_cell.angle_gamma   90.00
#
_symmetry.space_group_name_H-M   'P 1'
#
loop_
_entity.id
_entity.type
_entity.pdbx_description
1 polymer ?
#
loop_
_entity_poly.entity_id
_entity_poly.type
_entity_poly.pdbx_seq_one_letter_code
_entity_poly.pdbx_strand_id
1 'polypeptide(L)'
;SSDTTQIALVGCGGRGTGAASNALSVSAANGPVKLVAMADVFQSKMDQSYNGLVNKHKDKVDVPEDRRFIGFDGYEKAMDALDPGDVVIFTSPCAFRWVHYQYAIKRGLNVFMEKPVTPDGYSSRKMLELNEEAKKVNLKVGVGLMCRHSQARLELKSRIEEGELGEILSMRAYRMQAPIASCFSDKKPAGERELSYQIKRFHSFLWLSGGSFSDFFIHNIDECCWMKGMWPVKCQAQGGRHYRSDKIDQNFDNYTVEYTFPDETKLYFHGRNMTGCHQEFSSHAHGTKGYALISGPGGHRSQARIHKGQGDESDLAWMFGQTNGSGRPARETNPYQDEWERLMDAIKNDKPHNEVERGVQASVVTSMGRMAAHLGTEVTYDQMLNSSHI
;
A
#
# COMPACT_ATOMS: atom_id res chain seq x y z
N SER A 1 3.73 0.49 -33.86
CA SER A 1 3.77 0.34 -32.40
C SER A 1 3.77 -1.15 -32.07
N SER A 2 4.74 -1.61 -31.29
CA SER A 2 4.72 -3.00 -30.81
C SER A 2 3.53 -3.14 -29.85
N ASP A 3 2.80 -4.24 -29.95
CA ASP A 3 1.67 -4.56 -29.04
C ASP A 3 2.15 -4.85 -27.60
N THR A 4 3.46 -4.74 -27.34
CA THR A 4 4.13 -5.04 -26.08
C THR A 4 4.25 -3.79 -25.23
N THR A 5 3.66 -3.80 -24.03
CA THR A 5 3.88 -2.75 -23.03
C THR A 5 5.26 -2.93 -22.39
N GLN A 6 6.09 -1.91 -22.45
CA GLN A 6 7.38 -1.90 -21.76
C GLN A 6 7.21 -1.39 -20.33
N ILE A 7 7.99 -1.93 -19.41
CA ILE A 7 8.00 -1.47 -18.01
C ILE A 7 9.42 -1.17 -17.56
N ALA A 8 9.54 -0.20 -16.65
CA ALA A 8 10.76 0.08 -15.90
C ALA A 8 10.49 -0.03 -14.39
N LEU A 9 11.45 -0.56 -13.64
CA LEU A 9 11.38 -0.70 -12.19
C LEU A 9 12.29 0.32 -11.51
N VAL A 10 11.71 1.19 -10.70
CA VAL A 10 12.41 2.15 -9.84
C VAL A 10 12.24 1.73 -8.38
N GLY A 11 13.33 1.29 -7.77
CA GLY A 11 13.34 0.65 -6.46
C GLY A 11 13.34 -0.88 -6.57
N CYS A 12 14.51 -1.49 -6.42
CA CYS A 12 14.77 -2.91 -6.67
C CYS A 12 14.80 -3.76 -5.38
N GLY A 13 14.04 -3.35 -4.36
CA GLY A 13 13.85 -4.15 -3.15
C GLY A 13 12.91 -5.34 -3.38
N GLY A 14 12.59 -6.06 -2.31
CA GLY A 14 11.71 -7.23 -2.38
C GLY A 14 10.31 -6.91 -2.93
N ARG A 15 9.72 -5.79 -2.50
CA ARG A 15 8.40 -5.39 -3.01
C ARG A 15 8.44 -4.98 -4.48
N GLY A 16 9.49 -4.23 -4.89
CA GLY A 16 9.68 -3.86 -6.29
C GLY A 16 9.86 -5.06 -7.21
N THR A 17 10.69 -6.01 -6.81
CA THR A 17 10.86 -7.28 -7.52
C THR A 17 9.54 -8.04 -7.65
N GLY A 18 8.75 -8.10 -6.57
CA GLY A 18 7.42 -8.71 -6.57
C GLY A 18 6.44 -8.00 -7.52
N ALA A 19 6.40 -6.67 -7.51
CA ALA A 19 5.54 -5.88 -8.38
C ALA A 19 5.89 -6.08 -9.86
N ALA A 20 7.18 -6.02 -10.21
CA ALA A 20 7.65 -6.33 -11.56
C ALA A 20 7.28 -7.76 -11.99
N SER A 21 7.45 -8.73 -11.08
CA SER A 21 7.03 -10.12 -11.34
C SER A 21 5.53 -10.25 -11.61
N ASN A 22 4.68 -9.54 -10.86
CA ASN A 22 3.25 -9.50 -11.11
C ASN A 22 2.91 -8.88 -12.47
N ALA A 23 3.56 -7.77 -12.82
CA ALA A 23 3.41 -7.13 -14.13
C ALA A 23 3.76 -8.09 -15.29
N LEU A 24 4.87 -8.81 -15.16
CA LEU A 24 5.32 -9.79 -16.14
C LEU A 24 4.45 -11.07 -16.19
N SER A 25 3.60 -11.27 -15.21
CA SER A 25 2.70 -12.44 -15.07
C SER A 25 1.25 -12.15 -15.44
N VAL A 26 0.94 -10.98 -15.99
CA VAL A 26 -0.43 -10.68 -16.42
C VAL A 26 -0.90 -11.64 -17.51
N SER A 27 -2.20 -11.84 -17.58
CA SER A 27 -2.83 -12.72 -18.56
C SER A 27 -2.52 -12.30 -20.01
N ALA A 28 -2.64 -13.23 -20.95
CA ALA A 28 -2.45 -12.93 -22.35
C ALA A 28 -3.40 -11.84 -22.87
N ALA A 29 -4.59 -11.70 -22.27
CA ALA A 29 -5.54 -10.65 -22.60
C ALA A 29 -5.00 -9.26 -22.28
N ASN A 30 -4.14 -9.12 -21.25
CA ASN A 30 -3.57 -7.87 -20.77
C ASN A 30 -2.08 -7.68 -21.11
N GLY A 31 -1.45 -8.68 -21.70
CA GLY A 31 -0.06 -8.64 -22.19
C GLY A 31 0.04 -8.46 -23.71
N PRO A 32 1.24 -8.58 -24.24
CA PRO A 32 2.51 -8.90 -23.57
C PRO A 32 3.13 -7.71 -22.81
N VAL A 33 3.91 -8.01 -21.76
CA VAL A 33 4.65 -7.03 -20.95
C VAL A 33 6.13 -7.42 -20.89
N LYS A 34 7.03 -6.43 -20.99
CA LYS A 34 8.48 -6.63 -20.97
C LYS A 34 9.19 -5.64 -20.08
N LEU A 35 10.06 -6.11 -19.17
CA LEU A 35 10.91 -5.26 -18.35
C LEU A 35 12.15 -4.84 -19.14
N VAL A 36 12.37 -3.52 -19.29
CA VAL A 36 13.43 -3.00 -20.15
C VAL A 36 14.47 -2.13 -19.44
N ALA A 37 14.16 -1.62 -18.23
CA ALA A 37 15.09 -0.81 -17.45
C ALA A 37 14.84 -0.98 -15.94
N MET A 38 15.90 -0.80 -15.16
CA MET A 38 15.84 -0.86 -13.69
C MET A 38 16.69 0.24 -13.08
N ALA A 39 16.27 0.76 -11.92
CA ALA A 39 17.01 1.77 -11.16
C ALA A 39 16.94 1.51 -9.66
N ASP A 40 18.06 1.68 -8.97
CA ASP A 40 18.18 1.64 -7.51
C ASP A 40 19.41 2.45 -7.08
N VAL A 41 19.51 2.82 -5.82
CA VAL A 41 20.71 3.46 -5.27
C VAL A 41 21.74 2.43 -4.76
N PHE A 42 21.35 1.16 -4.65
CA PHE A 42 22.21 0.08 -4.15
C PHE A 42 22.44 -1.01 -5.20
N GLN A 43 23.71 -1.22 -5.59
CA GLN A 43 24.10 -2.26 -6.54
C GLN A 43 23.61 -3.64 -6.10
N SER A 44 23.75 -3.98 -4.82
CA SER A 44 23.33 -5.28 -4.30
C SER A 44 21.82 -5.54 -4.46
N LYS A 45 20.99 -4.51 -4.33
CA LYS A 45 19.54 -4.62 -4.57
C LYS A 45 19.23 -4.81 -6.05
N MET A 46 19.93 -4.07 -6.91
CA MET A 46 19.84 -4.21 -8.35
C MET A 46 20.16 -5.64 -8.79
N ASP A 47 21.31 -6.16 -8.37
CA ASP A 47 21.76 -7.49 -8.79
C ASP A 47 20.84 -8.61 -8.32
N GLN A 48 20.41 -8.54 -7.05
CA GLN A 48 19.48 -9.53 -6.49
C GLN A 48 18.13 -9.52 -7.23
N SER A 49 17.58 -8.35 -7.48
CA SER A 49 16.30 -8.19 -8.19
C SER A 49 16.40 -8.67 -9.63
N TYR A 50 17.41 -8.21 -10.36
CA TYR A 50 17.64 -8.60 -11.74
C TYR A 50 17.77 -10.13 -11.90
N ASN A 51 18.63 -10.76 -11.11
CA ASN A 51 18.82 -12.20 -11.15
C ASN A 51 17.52 -12.98 -10.84
N GLY A 52 16.77 -12.53 -9.82
CA GLY A 52 15.48 -13.14 -9.48
C GLY A 52 14.46 -13.04 -10.62
N LEU A 53 14.37 -11.89 -11.25
CA LEU A 53 13.43 -11.66 -12.36
C LEU A 53 13.83 -12.42 -13.63
N VAL A 54 15.11 -12.45 -13.99
CA VAL A 54 15.60 -13.24 -15.12
C VAL A 54 15.34 -14.73 -14.91
N ASN A 55 15.65 -15.24 -13.73
CA ASN A 55 15.40 -16.66 -13.42
C ASN A 55 13.95 -17.08 -13.56
N LYS A 56 13.01 -16.17 -13.22
CA LYS A 56 11.58 -16.47 -13.24
C LYS A 56 10.92 -16.15 -14.59
N HIS A 57 11.37 -15.12 -15.28
CA HIS A 57 10.68 -14.52 -16.44
C HIS A 57 11.55 -14.39 -17.70
N LYS A 58 12.64 -15.12 -17.81
CA LYS A 58 13.63 -15.15 -18.91
C LYS A 58 13.36 -14.23 -20.11
N ASP A 59 12.43 -14.61 -20.97
CA ASP A 59 12.17 -13.96 -22.25
C ASP A 59 11.44 -12.61 -22.11
N LYS A 60 10.95 -12.28 -20.91
CA LYS A 60 10.26 -11.02 -20.61
C LYS A 60 11.14 -9.99 -19.93
N VAL A 61 12.40 -10.31 -19.67
CA VAL A 61 13.39 -9.42 -19.03
C VAL A 61 14.49 -9.09 -20.05
N ASP A 62 14.50 -7.85 -20.51
CA ASP A 62 15.47 -7.33 -21.48
C ASP A 62 16.12 -6.07 -20.89
N VAL A 63 16.93 -6.28 -19.87
CA VAL A 63 17.61 -5.20 -19.13
C VAL A 63 19.13 -5.42 -19.25
N PRO A 64 19.75 -4.97 -20.32
CA PRO A 64 21.21 -5.01 -20.45
C PRO A 64 21.87 -4.12 -19.40
N GLU A 65 23.17 -4.27 -19.23
CA GLU A 65 23.93 -3.59 -18.17
C GLU A 65 23.81 -2.06 -18.23
N ASP A 66 23.78 -1.48 -19.42
CA ASP A 66 23.63 -0.06 -19.67
C ASP A 66 22.22 0.49 -19.38
N ARG A 67 21.25 -0.38 -19.08
CA ARG A 67 19.90 -0.02 -18.61
C ARG A 67 19.62 -0.43 -17.16
N ARG A 68 20.68 -0.71 -16.38
CA ARG A 68 20.67 -0.92 -14.93
C ARG A 68 21.31 0.27 -14.24
N PHE A 69 20.52 1.24 -13.84
CA PHE A 69 20.99 2.54 -13.37
C PHE A 69 21.16 2.57 -11.86
N ILE A 70 22.36 2.93 -11.41
CA ILE A 70 22.67 3.09 -9.98
C ILE A 70 22.87 4.58 -9.67
N GLY A 71 22.16 5.07 -8.66
CA GLY A 71 22.24 6.44 -8.18
C GLY A 71 20.89 7.14 -8.07
N PHE A 72 20.92 8.36 -7.56
CA PHE A 72 19.71 9.15 -7.32
C PHE A 72 19.05 9.68 -8.59
N ASP A 73 19.77 9.78 -9.68
CA ASP A 73 19.26 10.16 -11.01
C ASP A 73 18.82 8.95 -11.85
N GLY A 74 18.99 7.75 -11.33
CA GLY A 74 18.65 6.51 -12.03
C GLY A 74 17.17 6.43 -12.43
N TYR A 75 16.26 7.04 -11.66
CA TYR A 75 14.82 7.04 -11.98
C TYR A 75 14.52 7.77 -13.30
N GLU A 76 15.19 8.89 -13.59
CA GLU A 76 15.05 9.59 -14.88
C GLU A 76 15.54 8.73 -16.03
N LYS A 77 16.75 8.17 -15.90
CA LYS A 77 17.36 7.32 -16.92
C LYS A 77 16.54 6.07 -17.22
N ALA A 78 15.97 5.45 -16.18
CA ALA A 78 15.08 4.30 -16.36
C ALA A 78 13.79 4.68 -17.11
N MET A 79 13.20 5.82 -16.80
CA MET A 79 12.01 6.32 -17.48
C MET A 79 12.31 6.80 -18.90
N ASP A 80 13.52 7.28 -19.16
CA ASP A 80 13.96 7.68 -20.52
C ASP A 80 14.10 6.48 -21.49
N ALA A 81 14.20 5.27 -20.96
CA ALA A 81 14.17 4.04 -21.75
C ALA A 81 12.75 3.61 -22.18
N LEU A 82 11.71 4.32 -21.75
CA LEU A 82 10.31 4.04 -22.06
C LEU A 82 9.74 5.04 -23.06
N ASP A 83 8.76 4.58 -23.81
CA ASP A 83 7.94 5.43 -24.68
C ASP A 83 6.68 5.93 -23.95
N PRO A 84 6.08 7.07 -24.35
CA PRO A 84 4.78 7.49 -23.83
C PRO A 84 3.73 6.38 -23.95
N GLY A 85 3.00 6.14 -22.86
CA GLY A 85 2.02 5.04 -22.75
C GLY A 85 2.54 3.76 -22.11
N ASP A 86 3.86 3.59 -22.00
CA ASP A 86 4.47 2.53 -21.19
C ASP A 86 4.25 2.73 -19.69
N VAL A 87 4.75 1.81 -18.88
CA VAL A 87 4.51 1.81 -17.41
C VAL A 87 5.80 1.91 -16.63
N VAL A 88 5.87 2.82 -15.66
CA VAL A 88 6.93 2.83 -14.66
C VAL A 88 6.40 2.35 -13.30
N ILE A 89 7.20 1.56 -12.59
CA ILE A 89 6.90 1.02 -11.26
C ILE A 89 7.72 1.78 -10.22
N PHE A 90 7.04 2.40 -9.24
CA PHE A 90 7.68 3.10 -8.13
C PHE A 90 7.54 2.33 -6.82
N THR A 91 8.66 1.80 -6.34
CA THR A 91 8.76 1.06 -5.07
C THR A 91 9.91 1.54 -4.19
N SER A 92 10.49 2.67 -4.52
CA SER A 92 11.41 3.42 -3.66
C SER A 92 10.67 3.98 -2.42
N PRO A 93 11.38 4.38 -1.35
CA PRO A 93 10.74 5.01 -0.20
C PRO A 93 9.82 6.16 -0.61
N CYS A 94 8.67 6.26 0.03
CA CYS A 94 7.61 7.17 -0.42
C CYS A 94 7.96 8.66 -0.33
N ALA A 95 9.02 9.03 0.39
CA ALA A 95 9.56 10.39 0.39
C ALA A 95 9.95 10.89 -1.01
N PHE A 96 10.37 9.99 -1.89
CA PHE A 96 10.80 10.31 -3.26
C PHE A 96 9.67 10.26 -4.29
N ARG A 97 8.48 9.84 -3.87
CA ARG A 97 7.38 9.48 -4.76
C ARG A 97 6.90 10.62 -5.64
N TRP A 98 6.65 11.79 -5.07
CA TRP A 98 6.15 12.92 -5.84
C TRP A 98 7.16 13.44 -6.89
N VAL A 99 8.46 13.37 -6.56
CA VAL A 99 9.54 13.76 -7.50
C VAL A 99 9.56 12.81 -8.71
N HIS A 100 9.51 11.51 -8.46
CA HIS A 100 9.46 10.50 -9.51
C HIS A 100 8.18 10.58 -10.33
N TYR A 101 7.04 10.83 -9.67
CA TYR A 101 5.75 10.96 -10.33
C TYR A 101 5.68 12.17 -11.27
N GLN A 102 6.24 13.30 -10.86
CA GLN A 102 6.37 14.48 -11.70
C GLN A 102 7.09 14.18 -13.02
N TYR A 103 8.17 13.40 -12.95
CA TYR A 103 8.91 13.02 -14.15
C TYR A 103 8.11 12.05 -15.04
N ALA A 104 7.43 11.09 -14.45
CA ALA A 104 6.57 10.16 -15.19
C ALA A 104 5.46 10.89 -15.97
N ILE A 105 4.82 11.88 -15.36
CA ILE A 105 3.80 12.71 -16.01
C ILE A 105 4.40 13.46 -17.20
N LYS A 106 5.56 14.09 -17.00
CA LYS A 106 6.29 14.77 -18.09
C LYS A 106 6.62 13.85 -19.26
N ARG A 107 6.91 12.58 -18.96
CA ARG A 107 7.22 11.56 -19.99
C ARG A 107 5.99 10.89 -20.58
N GLY A 108 4.78 11.20 -20.10
CA GLY A 108 3.53 10.57 -20.57
C GLY A 108 3.42 9.09 -20.21
N LEU A 109 3.98 8.68 -19.08
CA LEU A 109 4.01 7.30 -18.63
C LEU A 109 2.84 6.97 -17.70
N ASN A 110 2.25 5.80 -17.88
CA ASN A 110 1.40 5.20 -16.88
C ASN A 110 2.24 4.76 -15.68
N VAL A 111 1.63 4.65 -14.51
CA VAL A 111 2.37 4.43 -13.27
C VAL A 111 1.71 3.34 -12.43
N PHE A 112 2.53 2.45 -11.87
CA PHE A 112 2.18 1.70 -10.67
C PHE A 112 3.07 2.19 -9.52
N MET A 113 2.47 2.57 -8.40
CA MET A 113 3.22 2.99 -7.23
C MET A 113 2.78 2.23 -5.99
N GLU A 114 3.76 1.83 -5.16
CA GLU A 114 3.49 1.16 -3.90
C GLU A 114 2.97 2.12 -2.82
N LYS A 115 2.25 1.55 -1.88
CA LYS A 115 1.81 2.21 -0.64
C LYS A 115 2.95 2.22 0.41
N PRO A 116 2.93 3.14 1.37
CA PRO A 116 2.16 4.39 1.37
C PRO A 116 2.61 5.29 0.20
N VAL A 117 1.70 6.13 -0.26
CA VAL A 117 2.03 7.02 -1.38
C VAL A 117 2.91 8.18 -0.92
N THR A 118 2.71 8.64 0.30
CA THR A 118 3.40 9.80 0.89
C THR A 118 3.66 9.58 2.38
N PRO A 119 4.77 10.14 2.93
CA PRO A 119 5.06 10.08 4.36
C PRO A 119 4.49 11.24 5.17
N ASP A 120 4.10 12.36 4.54
CA ASP A 120 3.79 13.64 5.20
C ASP A 120 2.77 14.49 4.44
N GLY A 121 2.38 15.62 5.03
CA GLY A 121 1.41 16.55 4.46
C GLY A 121 1.93 17.28 3.22
N TYR A 122 3.19 17.70 3.20
CA TYR A 122 3.76 18.41 2.05
C TYR A 122 3.75 17.54 0.78
N SER A 123 4.30 16.35 0.88
CA SER A 123 4.32 15.41 -0.26
C SER A 123 2.92 14.98 -0.67
N SER A 124 1.98 14.89 0.28
CA SER A 124 0.57 14.61 0.00
C SER A 124 -0.09 15.70 -0.84
N ARG A 125 0.11 16.97 -0.49
CA ARG A 125 -0.37 18.08 -1.29
C ARG A 125 0.26 18.11 -2.69
N LYS A 126 1.57 17.85 -2.77
CA LYS A 126 2.29 17.76 -4.07
C LYS A 126 1.75 16.63 -4.94
N MET A 127 1.49 15.47 -4.37
CA MET A 127 0.90 14.35 -5.11
C MET A 127 -0.49 14.65 -5.64
N LEU A 128 -1.35 15.31 -4.85
CA LEU A 128 -2.68 15.71 -5.29
C LEU A 128 -2.63 16.73 -6.42
N GLU A 129 -1.74 17.73 -6.32
CA GLU A 129 -1.52 18.74 -7.37
C GLU A 129 -1.06 18.08 -8.68
N LEU A 130 -0.04 17.23 -8.62
CA LEU A 130 0.50 16.50 -9.78
C LEU A 130 -0.54 15.54 -10.39
N ASN A 131 -1.39 14.94 -9.56
CA ASN A 131 -2.40 14.02 -10.04
C ASN A 131 -3.45 14.70 -10.92
N GLU A 132 -3.75 15.96 -10.69
CA GLU A 132 -4.63 16.74 -11.59
C GLU A 132 -4.02 16.86 -13.00
N GLU A 133 -2.69 17.02 -13.10
CA GLU A 133 -2.01 17.02 -14.39
C GLU A 133 -2.04 15.63 -15.06
N ALA A 134 -1.84 14.57 -14.30
CA ALA A 134 -1.95 13.19 -14.80
C ALA A 134 -3.35 12.87 -15.36
N LYS A 135 -4.40 13.33 -14.67
CA LYS A 135 -5.79 13.16 -15.11
C LYS A 135 -6.07 13.88 -16.44
N LYS A 136 -5.56 15.09 -16.61
CA LYS A 136 -5.73 15.88 -17.86
C LYS A 136 -5.21 15.14 -19.09
N VAL A 137 -4.16 14.36 -18.95
CA VAL A 137 -3.54 13.58 -20.04
C VAL A 137 -3.91 12.09 -19.97
N ASN A 138 -4.93 11.76 -19.18
CA ASN A 138 -5.53 10.42 -19.08
C ASN A 138 -4.52 9.30 -18.73
N LEU A 139 -3.51 9.58 -17.92
CA LEU A 139 -2.59 8.56 -17.43
C LEU A 139 -3.33 7.59 -16.51
N LYS A 140 -3.02 6.31 -16.66
CA LYS A 140 -3.53 5.26 -15.77
C LYS A 140 -2.54 5.09 -14.64
N VAL A 141 -3.04 5.14 -13.40
CA VAL A 141 -2.20 5.06 -12.21
C VAL A 141 -2.79 4.08 -11.21
N GLY A 142 -2.08 2.98 -10.98
CA GLY A 142 -2.37 2.01 -9.93
C GLY A 142 -1.61 2.33 -8.64
N VAL A 143 -2.20 2.05 -7.50
CA VAL A 143 -1.58 2.17 -6.18
C VAL A 143 -1.66 0.84 -5.44
N GLY A 144 -0.56 0.40 -4.86
CA GLY A 144 -0.40 -0.91 -4.21
C GLY A 144 -1.24 -1.16 -2.94
N LEU A 145 -2.43 -0.61 -2.86
CA LEU A 145 -3.46 -0.94 -1.86
C LEU A 145 -4.22 -2.19 -2.32
N MET A 146 -3.52 -3.32 -2.41
CA MET A 146 -4.00 -4.54 -3.04
C MET A 146 -5.26 -5.11 -2.37
N CYS A 147 -5.53 -4.83 -1.08
CA CYS A 147 -6.78 -5.26 -0.42
C CYS A 147 -8.03 -4.75 -1.14
N ARG A 148 -7.95 -3.59 -1.81
CA ARG A 148 -9.04 -3.04 -2.62
C ARG A 148 -9.30 -3.83 -3.92
N HIS A 149 -8.40 -4.74 -4.28
CA HIS A 149 -8.52 -5.63 -5.43
C HIS A 149 -8.84 -7.07 -5.03
N SER A 150 -8.94 -7.37 -3.74
CA SER A 150 -9.36 -8.66 -3.20
C SER A 150 -10.81 -8.96 -3.58
N GLN A 151 -11.05 -10.10 -4.20
CA GLN A 151 -12.41 -10.51 -4.62
C GLN A 151 -13.36 -10.62 -3.44
N ALA A 152 -12.89 -11.17 -2.33
CA ALA A 152 -13.69 -11.31 -1.11
C ALA A 152 -14.14 -9.96 -0.55
N ARG A 153 -13.22 -8.99 -0.53
CA ARG A 153 -13.52 -7.63 -0.03
C ARG A 153 -14.38 -6.83 -0.99
N LEU A 154 -14.20 -7.01 -2.29
CA LEU A 154 -15.05 -6.36 -3.31
C LEU A 154 -16.49 -6.85 -3.21
N GLU A 155 -16.71 -8.16 -3.04
CA GLU A 155 -18.06 -8.70 -2.85
C GLU A 155 -18.67 -8.23 -1.53
N LEU A 156 -17.88 -8.22 -0.43
CA LEU A 156 -18.35 -7.66 0.84
C LEU A 156 -18.76 -6.19 0.70
N LYS A 157 -17.96 -5.38 -0.01
CA LYS A 157 -18.26 -3.96 -0.25
C LYS A 157 -19.58 -3.80 -1.00
N SER A 158 -19.80 -4.58 -2.06
CA SER A 158 -21.09 -4.57 -2.79
C SER A 158 -22.26 -4.87 -1.87
N ARG A 159 -22.16 -5.91 -1.04
CA ARG A 159 -23.22 -6.29 -0.08
C ARG A 159 -23.48 -5.22 0.98
N ILE A 160 -22.44 -4.55 1.46
CA ILE A 160 -22.58 -3.40 2.36
C ILE A 160 -23.32 -2.25 1.66
N GLU A 161 -23.00 -1.95 0.42
CA GLU A 161 -23.68 -0.93 -0.39
C GLU A 161 -25.15 -1.29 -0.69
N GLU A 162 -25.45 -2.56 -0.83
CA GLU A 162 -26.81 -3.09 -0.96
C GLU A 162 -27.59 -3.09 0.37
N GLY A 163 -26.96 -2.70 1.47
CA GLY A 163 -27.58 -2.54 2.79
C GLY A 163 -27.71 -3.81 3.62
N GLU A 164 -26.99 -4.88 3.27
CA GLU A 164 -27.04 -6.14 4.04
C GLU A 164 -26.54 -5.97 5.48
N LEU A 165 -25.56 -5.07 5.72
CA LEU A 165 -25.04 -4.78 7.04
C LEU A 165 -25.81 -3.67 7.77
N GLY A 166 -26.64 -2.91 7.05
CA GLY A 166 -27.23 -1.67 7.54
C GLY A 166 -26.20 -0.55 7.66
N GLU A 167 -26.46 0.41 8.53
CA GLU A 167 -25.51 1.48 8.83
C GLU A 167 -24.35 0.95 9.68
N ILE A 168 -23.12 1.24 9.30
CA ILE A 168 -21.95 0.88 10.10
C ILE A 168 -21.85 1.85 11.28
N LEU A 169 -21.96 1.31 12.49
CA LEU A 169 -21.98 2.04 13.74
C LEU A 169 -20.60 2.16 14.38
N SER A 170 -19.77 1.13 14.21
CA SER A 170 -18.43 1.04 14.82
C SER A 170 -17.58 0.06 14.04
N MET A 171 -16.29 0.32 14.01
CA MET A 171 -15.29 -0.59 13.45
C MET A 171 -14.12 -0.76 14.41
N ARG A 172 -13.46 -1.89 14.31
CA ARG A 172 -12.22 -2.20 15.02
C ARG A 172 -11.28 -2.97 14.12
N ALA A 173 -9.98 -2.68 14.24
CA ALA A 173 -8.98 -3.34 13.42
C ALA A 173 -7.69 -3.56 14.22
N TYR A 174 -6.99 -4.63 13.88
CA TYR A 174 -5.78 -5.07 14.56
C TYR A 174 -4.70 -5.41 13.54
N ARG A 175 -3.50 -4.91 13.80
CA ARG A 175 -2.28 -5.35 13.10
C ARG A 175 -1.19 -5.61 14.14
N MET A 176 -1.17 -6.82 14.68
CA MET A 176 -0.25 -7.26 15.70
C MET A 176 0.69 -8.30 15.09
N GLN A 177 1.99 -8.00 15.11
CA GLN A 177 2.98 -8.80 14.42
C GLN A 177 4.36 -8.66 15.04
N ALA A 178 5.26 -9.58 14.69
CA ALA A 178 6.68 -9.41 14.92
C ALA A 178 7.22 -8.21 14.11
N PRO A 179 8.41 -7.68 14.45
CA PRO A 179 9.04 -6.64 13.64
C PRO A 179 9.18 -7.08 12.19
N ILE A 180 8.80 -6.20 11.27
CA ILE A 180 8.85 -6.45 9.81
C ILE A 180 9.96 -5.58 9.19
N ALA A 181 10.69 -6.15 8.25
CA ALA A 181 11.70 -5.47 7.46
C ALA A 181 12.66 -4.66 8.35
N SER A 182 12.84 -3.37 8.06
CA SER A 182 13.74 -2.48 8.81
C SER A 182 13.02 -1.56 9.79
N CYS A 183 11.86 -1.96 10.33
CA CYS A 183 11.14 -1.11 11.29
C CYS A 183 11.90 -0.88 12.61
N PHE A 184 12.78 -1.82 13.00
CA PHE A 184 13.71 -1.67 14.11
C PHE A 184 15.14 -1.65 13.59
N SER A 185 15.95 -0.71 14.05
CA SER A 185 17.33 -0.53 13.58
C SER A 185 18.31 -0.28 14.71
N ASP A 186 19.44 -0.93 14.60
CA ASP A 186 20.61 -0.69 15.45
C ASP A 186 21.33 0.60 15.04
N LYS A 187 22.36 0.99 15.79
CA LYS A 187 23.21 2.10 15.44
C LYS A 187 23.87 1.85 14.09
N LYS A 188 24.05 2.93 13.34
CA LYS A 188 24.73 2.91 12.04
C LYS A 188 26.13 2.33 12.17
N PRO A 189 26.54 1.38 11.31
CA PRO A 189 27.93 0.90 11.26
C PRO A 189 28.93 2.01 11.02
N ALA A 190 30.12 1.88 11.62
CA ALA A 190 31.21 2.82 11.39
C ALA A 190 31.59 2.87 9.89
N GLY A 191 31.81 4.07 9.38
CA GLY A 191 32.17 4.29 7.98
C GLY A 191 31.01 4.31 6.98
N GLU A 192 29.79 3.90 7.37
CA GLU A 192 28.62 4.03 6.50
C GLU A 192 28.11 5.48 6.50
N ARG A 193 27.74 5.99 5.31
CA ARG A 193 27.15 7.33 5.18
C ARG A 193 25.74 7.35 5.76
N GLU A 194 25.39 8.41 6.49
CA GLU A 194 24.12 8.55 7.17
C GLU A 194 22.92 8.39 6.23
N LEU A 195 22.89 9.12 5.12
CA LEU A 195 21.80 9.04 4.15
C LEU A 195 21.66 7.63 3.56
N SER A 196 22.77 6.98 3.21
CA SER A 196 22.74 5.60 2.69
C SER A 196 22.19 4.63 3.72
N TYR A 197 22.60 4.78 4.98
CA TYR A 197 22.08 3.96 6.08
C TYR A 197 20.57 4.16 6.27
N GLN A 198 20.10 5.39 6.31
CA GLN A 198 18.68 5.68 6.46
C GLN A 198 17.86 5.12 5.31
N ILE A 199 18.29 5.31 4.06
CA ILE A 199 17.57 4.74 2.89
C ILE A 199 17.56 3.21 2.95
N LYS A 200 18.66 2.57 3.32
CA LYS A 200 18.71 1.11 3.50
C LYS A 200 17.75 0.61 4.59
N ARG A 201 17.51 1.42 5.62
CA ARG A 201 16.68 1.14 6.78
C ARG A 201 15.42 2.01 6.83
N PHE A 202 14.83 2.33 5.67
CA PHE A 202 13.83 3.39 5.51
C PHE A 202 12.56 3.24 6.37
N HIS A 203 12.15 2.04 6.74
CA HIS A 203 11.01 1.84 7.65
C HIS A 203 11.27 2.36 9.08
N SER A 204 12.54 2.59 9.43
CA SER A 204 12.93 3.15 10.72
C SER A 204 12.84 4.66 10.80
N PHE A 205 12.75 5.35 9.66
CA PHE A 205 12.82 6.81 9.59
C PHE A 205 11.54 7.40 9.03
N LEU A 206 10.89 8.23 9.84
CA LEU A 206 9.56 8.78 9.52
C LEU A 206 9.55 9.59 8.24
N TRP A 207 10.59 10.39 7.99
CA TRP A 207 10.66 11.22 6.78
C TRP A 207 10.72 10.41 5.48
N LEU A 208 11.22 9.17 5.53
CA LEU A 208 11.36 8.30 4.37
C LEU A 208 10.09 7.47 4.08
N SER A 209 9.43 7.00 5.14
CA SER A 209 8.38 5.98 5.03
C SER A 209 7.09 6.29 5.76
N GLY A 210 7.07 7.30 6.62
CA GLY A 210 6.00 7.48 7.59
C GLY A 210 6.04 6.47 8.76
N GLY A 211 7.11 5.67 8.83
CA GLY A 211 7.30 4.64 9.85
C GLY A 211 6.50 3.37 9.62
N SER A 212 6.62 2.43 10.55
CA SER A 212 5.89 1.16 10.52
C SER A 212 4.37 1.35 10.54
N PHE A 213 3.89 2.41 11.16
CA PHE A 213 2.47 2.74 11.20
C PHE A 213 1.90 2.93 9.79
N SER A 214 2.51 3.82 9.00
CA SER A 214 2.05 4.11 7.65
C SER A 214 2.35 2.97 6.67
N ASP A 215 3.48 2.29 6.84
CA ASP A 215 3.89 1.28 5.87
C ASP A 215 3.14 -0.06 6.02
N PHE A 216 2.86 -0.48 7.26
CA PHE A 216 2.25 -1.79 7.50
C PHE A 216 0.79 -1.74 7.92
N PHE A 217 0.40 -0.76 8.75
CA PHE A 217 -0.95 -0.71 9.29
C PHE A 217 -1.98 -0.12 8.32
N ILE A 218 -1.50 0.51 7.26
CA ILE A 218 -2.35 1.14 6.23
C ILE A 218 -3.40 0.18 5.65
N HIS A 219 -3.10 -1.10 5.48
CA HIS A 219 -4.04 -2.05 4.88
C HIS A 219 -5.31 -2.20 5.69
N ASN A 220 -5.19 -2.36 7.01
CA ASN A 220 -6.35 -2.49 7.90
C ASN A 220 -7.14 -1.18 8.02
N ILE A 221 -6.43 -0.06 8.13
CA ILE A 221 -7.05 1.26 8.24
C ILE A 221 -7.78 1.62 6.93
N ASP A 222 -7.12 1.44 5.78
CA ASP A 222 -7.69 1.72 4.47
C ASP A 222 -8.91 0.84 4.17
N GLU A 223 -8.86 -0.46 4.44
CA GLU A 223 -10.00 -1.33 4.17
C GLU A 223 -11.21 -0.99 5.04
N CYS A 224 -11.01 -0.56 6.29
CA CYS A 224 -12.10 -0.07 7.15
C CYS A 224 -12.71 1.22 6.59
N CYS A 225 -11.90 2.20 6.22
CA CYS A 225 -12.37 3.43 5.61
C CYS A 225 -13.13 3.17 4.30
N TRP A 226 -12.63 2.25 3.49
CA TRP A 226 -13.29 1.83 2.26
C TRP A 226 -14.65 1.19 2.51
N MET A 227 -14.75 0.25 3.45
CA MET A 227 -16.05 -0.38 3.80
C MET A 227 -17.04 0.64 4.35
N LYS A 228 -16.57 1.57 5.18
CA LYS A 228 -17.39 2.69 5.68
C LYS A 228 -17.82 3.65 4.56
N GLY A 229 -17.02 3.79 3.51
CA GLY A 229 -17.25 4.75 2.42
C GLY A 229 -16.95 6.19 2.82
N MET A 230 -16.14 6.41 3.86
CA MET A 230 -15.75 7.71 4.39
C MET A 230 -14.30 7.69 4.85
N TRP A 231 -13.70 8.90 4.91
CA TRP A 231 -12.42 9.11 5.55
C TRP A 231 -12.61 9.78 6.92
N PRO A 232 -11.79 9.42 7.93
CA PRO A 232 -11.85 10.09 9.23
C PRO A 232 -11.51 11.57 9.13
N VAL A 233 -12.18 12.38 9.95
CA VAL A 233 -11.92 13.82 10.04
C VAL A 233 -10.93 14.18 11.14
N LYS A 234 -10.74 13.29 12.12
CA LYS A 234 -9.81 13.47 13.24
C LYS A 234 -9.49 12.14 13.91
N CYS A 235 -8.45 12.15 14.73
CA CYS A 235 -8.12 11.03 15.60
C CYS A 235 -7.49 11.46 16.91
N GLN A 236 -7.60 10.60 17.91
CA GLN A 236 -6.81 10.60 19.14
C GLN A 236 -6.02 9.30 19.18
N ALA A 237 -4.80 9.36 19.70
CA ALA A 237 -3.96 8.18 19.74
C ALA A 237 -3.01 8.17 20.94
N GLN A 238 -2.63 6.98 21.32
CA GLN A 238 -1.62 6.72 22.32
C GLN A 238 -0.69 5.61 21.82
N GLY A 239 0.50 5.57 22.36
CA GLY A 239 1.47 4.54 22.07
C GLY A 239 2.76 4.78 22.82
N GLY A 240 3.74 3.96 22.53
CA GLY A 240 5.02 4.13 23.19
C GLY A 240 6.06 3.11 22.76
N ARG A 241 7.27 3.39 23.21
CA ARG A 241 8.46 2.57 23.04
C ARG A 241 8.83 1.99 24.39
N HIS A 242 8.58 0.69 24.58
CA HIS A 242 8.54 0.12 25.92
C HIS A 242 9.61 -0.93 26.19
N TYR A 243 10.23 -1.57 25.17
CA TYR A 243 11.13 -2.71 25.42
C TYR A 243 12.43 -2.71 24.62
N ARG A 244 12.70 -1.71 23.78
CA ARG A 244 13.87 -1.67 22.89
C ARG A 244 14.56 -0.31 22.87
N SER A 245 14.99 0.13 24.02
CA SER A 245 15.61 1.44 24.24
C SER A 245 16.94 1.65 23.49
N ASP A 246 17.63 0.58 23.12
CA ASP A 246 18.92 0.59 22.41
C ASP A 246 18.81 0.77 20.89
N LYS A 247 17.61 0.67 20.34
CA LYS A 247 17.34 0.86 18.91
C LYS A 247 17.22 2.34 18.56
N ILE A 248 17.66 2.70 17.35
CA ILE A 248 17.71 4.11 16.90
C ILE A 248 16.56 4.51 15.99
N ASP A 249 15.70 3.58 15.60
CA ASP A 249 14.53 3.89 14.80
C ASP A 249 13.56 4.81 15.52
N GLN A 250 12.69 5.46 14.76
CA GLN A 250 11.74 6.46 15.25
C GLN A 250 10.34 5.88 15.56
N ASN A 251 10.15 4.57 15.38
CA ASN A 251 8.87 3.92 15.60
C ASN A 251 8.56 3.71 17.09
N PHE A 252 7.28 3.72 17.44
CA PHE A 252 6.79 3.11 18.66
C PHE A 252 6.66 1.60 18.52
N ASP A 253 6.59 0.88 19.64
CA ASP A 253 6.37 -0.57 19.66
C ASP A 253 4.91 -0.92 19.50
N ASN A 254 4.04 -0.05 20.00
CA ASN A 254 2.59 -0.21 19.94
C ASN A 254 1.89 1.13 19.77
N TYR A 255 0.68 1.05 19.20
CA TYR A 255 -0.20 2.18 18.94
C TYR A 255 -1.65 1.78 19.19
N THR A 256 -2.41 2.69 19.79
CA THR A 256 -3.87 2.62 19.87
C THR A 256 -4.43 3.92 19.33
N VAL A 257 -5.31 3.83 18.36
CA VAL A 257 -5.87 5.00 17.67
C VAL A 257 -7.38 4.92 17.62
N GLU A 258 -8.05 5.99 18.01
CA GLU A 258 -9.47 6.21 17.80
C GLU A 258 -9.64 7.23 16.67
N TYR A 259 -10.08 6.77 15.51
CA TYR A 259 -10.46 7.63 14.39
C TYR A 259 -11.95 7.98 14.48
N THR A 260 -12.29 9.24 14.18
CA THR A 260 -13.67 9.73 14.13
C THR A 260 -14.04 10.08 12.69
N PHE A 261 -15.12 9.50 12.20
CA PHE A 261 -15.70 9.77 10.90
C PHE A 261 -16.62 11.01 10.93
N PRO A 262 -17.00 11.59 9.76
CA PRO A 262 -17.91 12.76 9.71
C PRO A 262 -19.26 12.55 10.39
N ASP A 263 -19.76 11.32 10.46
CA ASP A 263 -21.01 10.92 11.12
C ASP A 263 -20.83 10.55 12.61
N GLU A 264 -19.69 10.92 13.22
CA GLU A 264 -19.31 10.65 14.61
C GLU A 264 -19.06 9.18 14.94
N THR A 265 -19.20 8.25 13.99
CA THR A 265 -18.83 6.83 14.22
C THR A 265 -17.31 6.68 14.34
N LYS A 266 -16.87 5.58 14.94
CA LYS A 266 -15.47 5.35 15.29
C LYS A 266 -14.88 4.13 14.61
N LEU A 267 -13.58 4.24 14.29
CA LEU A 267 -12.69 3.11 14.05
C LEU A 267 -11.66 3.05 15.17
N TYR A 268 -11.64 1.97 15.90
CA TYR A 268 -10.64 1.66 16.92
C TYR A 268 -9.56 0.77 16.31
N PHE A 269 -8.34 1.28 16.27
CA PHE A 269 -7.21 0.57 15.67
C PHE A 269 -6.14 0.26 16.71
N HIS A 270 -5.66 -0.98 16.72
CA HIS A 270 -4.50 -1.42 17.51
C HIS A 270 -3.40 -1.95 16.60
N GLY A 271 -2.19 -1.36 16.70
CA GLY A 271 -1.01 -1.83 15.99
C GLY A 271 0.14 -2.11 16.94
N ARG A 272 0.90 -3.19 16.68
CA ARG A 272 2.03 -3.57 17.52
C ARG A 272 3.09 -4.33 16.72
N ASN A 273 4.36 -3.98 16.95
CA ASN A 273 5.51 -4.75 16.49
C ASN A 273 6.29 -5.25 17.73
N MET A 274 6.22 -6.55 18.01
CA MET A 274 6.87 -7.14 19.16
C MET A 274 7.26 -8.59 18.87
N THR A 275 8.52 -8.93 19.11
CA THR A 275 9.03 -10.29 18.91
C THR A 275 8.32 -11.27 19.85
N GLY A 276 7.87 -12.40 19.30
CA GLY A 276 7.22 -13.47 20.05
C GLY A 276 5.78 -13.16 20.54
N CYS A 277 5.19 -12.06 20.12
CA CYS A 277 3.82 -11.74 20.48
C CYS A 277 2.80 -12.51 19.66
N HIS A 278 1.56 -12.56 20.16
CA HIS A 278 0.40 -12.99 19.39
C HIS A 278 0.30 -12.17 18.09
N GLN A 279 0.06 -12.87 16.98
CA GLN A 279 -0.11 -12.21 15.68
C GLN A 279 -1.59 -12.11 15.33
N GLU A 280 -2.00 -10.95 14.85
CA GLU A 280 -3.34 -10.71 14.39
C GLU A 280 -3.34 -9.73 13.21
N PHE A 281 -4.03 -10.12 12.16
CA PHE A 281 -4.40 -9.24 11.05
C PHE A 281 -5.92 -9.37 10.89
N SER A 282 -6.67 -8.43 11.45
CA SER A 282 -8.12 -8.49 11.35
C SER A 282 -8.75 -7.11 11.31
N SER A 283 -9.89 -7.02 10.63
CA SER A 283 -10.70 -5.81 10.52
C SER A 283 -12.17 -6.19 10.58
N HIS A 284 -12.94 -5.47 11.38
CA HIS A 284 -14.31 -5.80 11.75
C HIS A 284 -15.22 -4.58 11.64
N ALA A 285 -16.46 -4.76 11.16
CA ALA A 285 -17.47 -3.71 11.11
C ALA A 285 -18.76 -4.18 11.79
N HIS A 286 -19.31 -3.35 12.66
CA HIS A 286 -20.57 -3.57 13.34
C HIS A 286 -21.62 -2.64 12.75
N GLY A 287 -22.68 -3.22 12.17
CA GLY A 287 -23.76 -2.49 11.55
C GLY A 287 -25.10 -2.68 12.29
N THR A 288 -26.10 -1.94 11.89
CA THR A 288 -27.45 -2.04 12.48
C THR A 288 -28.15 -3.37 12.22
N LYS A 289 -27.72 -4.12 11.21
CA LYS A 289 -28.31 -5.40 10.81
C LYS A 289 -27.42 -6.61 11.06
N GLY A 290 -26.19 -6.41 11.54
CA GLY A 290 -25.28 -7.50 11.80
C GLY A 290 -23.81 -7.06 11.88
N TYR A 291 -22.92 -8.01 11.76
CA TYR A 291 -21.49 -7.87 11.88
C TYR A 291 -20.77 -8.41 10.64
N ALA A 292 -19.76 -7.71 10.19
CA ALA A 292 -18.89 -8.16 9.10
C ALA A 292 -17.44 -8.36 9.58
N LEU A 293 -16.87 -9.50 9.22
CA LEU A 293 -15.43 -9.70 9.22
C LEU A 293 -14.91 -9.26 7.85
N ILE A 294 -14.13 -8.19 7.81
CA ILE A 294 -13.54 -7.67 6.57
C ILE A 294 -12.29 -8.47 6.21
N SER A 295 -11.40 -8.69 7.19
CA SER A 295 -10.20 -9.50 7.07
C SER A 295 -9.89 -10.25 8.35
N GLY A 296 -9.27 -11.43 8.23
CA GLY A 296 -8.86 -12.32 9.31
C GLY A 296 -9.38 -13.74 9.12
N PRO A 297 -8.85 -14.72 9.83
CA PRO A 297 -7.43 -15.00 9.88
C PRO A 297 -6.91 -15.37 8.47
N GLY A 298 -5.73 -15.03 8.13
CA GLY A 298 -5.18 -15.26 6.78
C GLY A 298 -4.66 -13.97 6.13
N GLY A 299 -4.80 -12.85 6.80
CA GLY A 299 -4.18 -11.60 6.41
C GLY A 299 -4.72 -11.04 5.09
N HIS A 300 -3.83 -10.85 4.13
CA HIS A 300 -4.16 -10.26 2.85
C HIS A 300 -5.13 -11.10 2.00
N ARG A 301 -5.17 -12.41 2.23
CA ARG A 301 -6.10 -13.36 1.59
C ARG A 301 -7.05 -13.91 2.64
N SER A 302 -8.04 -13.13 3.01
CA SER A 302 -9.02 -13.56 4.01
C SER A 302 -10.39 -13.74 3.39
N GLN A 303 -11.17 -14.64 3.99
CA GLN A 303 -12.56 -14.82 3.61
C GLN A 303 -13.43 -13.81 4.35
N ALA A 304 -13.91 -12.81 3.62
CA ALA A 304 -14.88 -11.87 4.15
C ALA A 304 -16.22 -12.58 4.42
N ARG A 305 -16.92 -12.16 5.48
CA ARG A 305 -18.21 -12.74 5.87
C ARG A 305 -19.12 -11.76 6.60
N ILE A 306 -20.41 -12.05 6.60
CA ILE A 306 -21.44 -11.29 7.30
C ILE A 306 -22.20 -12.26 8.22
N HIS A 307 -22.41 -11.85 9.45
CA HIS A 307 -23.21 -12.51 10.46
C HIS A 307 -24.45 -11.67 10.79
N LYS A 308 -25.57 -12.34 11.12
CA LYS A 308 -26.85 -11.67 11.46
C LYS A 308 -26.81 -11.00 12.85
N GLY A 309 -25.99 -11.53 13.78
CA GLY A 309 -25.74 -10.92 15.09
C GLY A 309 -24.44 -10.13 15.10
N GLN A 310 -23.98 -9.72 16.28
CA GLN A 310 -22.84 -8.84 16.44
C GLN A 310 -21.51 -9.57 16.72
N GLY A 311 -21.42 -10.85 16.48
CA GLY A 311 -20.20 -11.64 16.66
C GLY A 311 -20.14 -12.87 15.78
N ASP A 312 -18.95 -13.46 15.70
CA ASP A 312 -18.66 -14.66 14.90
C ASP A 312 -19.45 -15.90 15.32
N GLU A 313 -20.00 -15.92 16.53
CA GLU A 313 -20.81 -17.01 17.07
C GLU A 313 -22.27 -16.94 16.62
N SER A 314 -22.71 -15.82 16.03
CA SER A 314 -24.06 -15.65 15.53
C SER A 314 -24.23 -16.29 14.14
N ASP A 315 -25.48 -16.43 13.71
CA ASP A 315 -25.84 -17.03 12.43
C ASP A 315 -25.08 -16.37 11.26
N LEU A 316 -24.38 -17.19 10.49
CA LEU A 316 -23.72 -16.77 9.27
C LEU A 316 -24.77 -16.43 8.19
N ALA A 317 -24.74 -15.20 7.71
CA ALA A 317 -25.59 -14.75 6.61
C ALA A 317 -24.91 -14.97 5.25
N TRP A 318 -23.62 -14.70 5.18
CA TRP A 318 -22.82 -14.85 3.96
C TRP A 318 -21.33 -15.01 4.29
N MET A 319 -20.63 -15.78 3.46
CA MET A 319 -19.17 -15.89 3.46
C MET A 319 -18.67 -16.04 2.01
N PHE A 320 -17.61 -15.32 1.67
CA PHE A 320 -17.00 -15.41 0.34
C PHE A 320 -16.61 -16.87 0.01
N GLY A 321 -16.91 -17.27 -1.22
CA GLY A 321 -16.55 -18.59 -1.75
C GLY A 321 -17.34 -19.76 -1.17
N GLN A 322 -18.31 -19.53 -0.29
CA GLN A 322 -19.18 -20.59 0.22
C GLN A 322 -20.09 -21.11 -0.90
N THR A 323 -20.02 -22.41 -1.14
CA THR A 323 -20.95 -23.11 -2.05
C THR A 323 -22.10 -23.71 -1.24
N ASN A 324 -23.29 -23.80 -1.84
CA ASN A 324 -24.44 -24.53 -1.27
C ASN A 324 -24.14 -26.05 -1.26
N GLY A 325 -23.30 -26.48 -0.31
CA GLY A 325 -22.89 -27.88 -0.18
C GLY A 325 -21.69 -28.08 0.75
N SER A 326 -21.30 -29.30 1.00
CA SER A 326 -20.23 -29.70 1.95
C SER A 326 -18.77 -29.44 1.47
N GLY A 327 -18.58 -28.62 0.43
CA GLY A 327 -17.26 -28.29 -0.11
C GLY A 327 -16.53 -27.22 0.72
N ARG A 328 -15.19 -27.20 0.66
CA ARG A 328 -14.40 -26.09 1.21
C ARG A 328 -14.70 -24.82 0.42
N PRO A 329 -14.83 -23.65 1.08
CA PRO A 329 -15.00 -22.39 0.40
C PRO A 329 -13.89 -22.16 -0.67
N ALA A 330 -14.27 -21.60 -1.80
CA ALA A 330 -13.30 -21.23 -2.83
C ALA A 330 -12.30 -20.21 -2.28
N ARG A 331 -11.03 -20.36 -2.63
CA ARG A 331 -10.02 -19.37 -2.29
C ARG A 331 -10.09 -18.22 -3.29
N GLU A 332 -9.93 -17.00 -2.80
CA GLU A 332 -9.73 -15.86 -3.68
C GLU A 332 -8.42 -15.95 -4.45
N THR A 333 -8.33 -15.25 -5.57
CA THR A 333 -7.11 -15.05 -6.35
C THR A 333 -6.08 -14.25 -5.55
N ASN A 334 -4.91 -14.04 -6.11
CA ASN A 334 -3.88 -13.22 -5.47
C ASN A 334 -4.17 -11.73 -5.73
N PRO A 335 -4.55 -10.93 -4.71
CA PRO A 335 -4.88 -9.54 -4.92
C PRO A 335 -3.71 -8.68 -5.43
N TYR A 336 -2.45 -9.07 -5.19
CA TYR A 336 -1.27 -8.45 -5.82
C TYR A 336 -1.21 -8.68 -7.34
N GLN A 337 -1.72 -9.80 -7.82
CA GLN A 337 -1.84 -10.06 -9.26
C GLN A 337 -3.07 -9.36 -9.83
N ASP A 338 -4.18 -9.36 -9.09
CA ASP A 338 -5.43 -8.76 -9.54
C ASP A 338 -5.31 -7.24 -9.74
N GLU A 339 -4.55 -6.53 -8.90
CA GLU A 339 -4.31 -5.09 -9.10
C GLU A 339 -3.56 -4.81 -10.43
N TRP A 340 -2.62 -5.68 -10.80
CA TRP A 340 -1.90 -5.57 -12.06
C TRP A 340 -2.77 -5.93 -13.27
N GLU A 341 -3.61 -6.95 -13.18
CA GLU A 341 -4.56 -7.30 -14.23
C GLU A 341 -5.49 -6.12 -14.54
N ARG A 342 -5.99 -5.43 -13.52
CA ARG A 342 -6.86 -4.28 -13.68
C ARG A 342 -6.16 -3.06 -14.27
N LEU A 343 -4.95 -2.76 -13.81
CA LEU A 343 -4.17 -1.66 -14.37
C LEU A 343 -3.86 -1.90 -15.86
N MET A 344 -3.40 -3.11 -16.19
CA MET A 344 -3.06 -3.43 -17.58
C MET A 344 -4.30 -3.50 -18.49
N ASP A 345 -5.43 -4.00 -18.00
CA ASP A 345 -6.72 -3.94 -18.71
C ASP A 345 -7.13 -2.48 -18.98
N ALA A 346 -6.97 -1.60 -18.00
CA ALA A 346 -7.29 -0.20 -18.16
C ALA A 346 -6.38 0.51 -19.18
N ILE A 347 -5.09 0.18 -19.19
CA ILE A 347 -4.14 0.71 -20.18
C ILE A 347 -4.50 0.22 -21.58
N LYS A 348 -4.68 -1.08 -21.74
CA LYS A 348 -4.94 -1.71 -23.04
C LYS A 348 -6.27 -1.29 -23.66
N ASN A 349 -7.30 -1.13 -22.86
CA ASN A 349 -8.66 -0.81 -23.31
C ASN A 349 -9.05 0.65 -23.06
N ASP A 350 -8.07 1.50 -22.75
CA ASP A 350 -8.25 2.94 -22.46
C ASP A 350 -9.40 3.24 -21.49
N LYS A 351 -9.49 2.44 -20.41
CA LYS A 351 -10.47 2.64 -19.35
C LYS A 351 -9.93 3.63 -18.33
N PRO A 352 -10.77 4.48 -17.72
CA PRO A 352 -10.35 5.33 -16.59
C PRO A 352 -9.79 4.49 -15.46
N HIS A 353 -8.59 4.83 -14.98
CA HIS A 353 -7.96 4.17 -13.82
C HIS A 353 -6.95 5.12 -13.17
N ASN A 354 -7.33 5.71 -12.05
CA ASN A 354 -6.44 6.56 -11.26
C ASN A 354 -6.76 6.39 -9.78
N GLU A 355 -5.83 5.78 -9.06
CA GLU A 355 -5.98 5.46 -7.64
C GLU A 355 -5.19 6.40 -6.72
N VAL A 356 -4.57 7.46 -7.26
CA VAL A 356 -3.67 8.33 -6.48
C VAL A 356 -4.39 9.06 -5.36
N GLU A 357 -5.57 9.63 -5.62
CA GLU A 357 -6.31 10.39 -4.61
C GLU A 357 -6.61 9.53 -3.37
N ARG A 358 -7.19 8.34 -3.57
CA ARG A 358 -7.47 7.42 -2.45
C ARG A 358 -6.18 6.92 -1.77
N GLY A 359 -5.11 6.73 -2.53
CA GLY A 359 -3.79 6.36 -2.01
C GLY A 359 -3.18 7.44 -1.12
N VAL A 360 -3.31 8.70 -1.52
CA VAL A 360 -2.90 9.86 -0.70
C VAL A 360 -3.77 9.98 0.54
N GLN A 361 -5.08 9.87 0.41
CA GLN A 361 -6.01 9.94 1.55
C GLN A 361 -5.70 8.86 2.58
N ALA A 362 -5.47 7.62 2.16
CA ALA A 362 -5.06 6.54 3.05
C ALA A 362 -3.73 6.85 3.76
N SER A 363 -2.76 7.41 3.04
CA SER A 363 -1.47 7.82 3.60
C SER A 363 -1.60 8.94 4.63
N VAL A 364 -2.44 9.95 4.34
CA VAL A 364 -2.74 11.05 5.28
C VAL A 364 -3.40 10.52 6.55
N VAL A 365 -4.37 9.62 6.44
CA VAL A 365 -5.06 9.02 7.59
C VAL A 365 -4.10 8.24 8.48
N THR A 366 -3.19 7.46 7.91
CA THR A 366 -2.17 6.78 8.70
C THR A 366 -1.18 7.74 9.35
N SER A 367 -0.72 8.76 8.62
CA SER A 367 0.16 9.80 9.18
C SER A 367 -0.52 10.59 10.30
N MET A 368 -1.81 10.83 10.19
CA MET A 368 -2.63 11.48 11.22
C MET A 368 -2.63 10.66 12.53
N GLY A 369 -2.87 9.36 12.46
CA GLY A 369 -2.84 8.45 13.62
C GLY A 369 -1.46 8.37 14.26
N ARG A 370 -0.41 8.23 13.45
CA ARG A 370 0.97 8.24 13.93
C ARG A 370 1.32 9.57 14.62
N MET A 371 1.00 10.70 14.00
CA MET A 371 1.28 12.02 14.54
C MET A 371 0.56 12.23 15.89
N ALA A 372 -0.72 11.87 15.98
CA ALA A 372 -1.48 11.97 17.21
C ALA A 372 -0.84 11.17 18.35
N ALA A 373 -0.37 9.95 18.08
CA ALA A 373 0.31 9.12 19.07
C ALA A 373 1.65 9.72 19.53
N HIS A 374 2.46 10.21 18.59
CA HIS A 374 3.78 10.78 18.90
C HIS A 374 3.69 12.14 19.61
N LEU A 375 2.68 12.95 19.32
CA LEU A 375 2.48 14.27 19.93
C LEU A 375 1.62 14.20 21.21
N GLY A 376 0.85 13.12 21.41
CA GLY A 376 -0.05 12.98 22.54
C GLY A 376 -1.25 13.96 22.49
N THR A 377 -1.70 14.33 21.30
CA THR A 377 -2.80 15.29 21.09
C THR A 377 -3.72 14.84 19.96
N GLU A 378 -4.95 15.34 19.95
CA GLU A 378 -5.86 15.18 18.81
C GLU A 378 -5.25 15.81 17.56
N VAL A 379 -5.37 15.13 16.42
CA VAL A 379 -4.96 15.61 15.11
C VAL A 379 -6.13 15.47 14.15
N THR A 380 -6.45 16.55 13.43
CA THR A 380 -7.45 16.52 12.36
C THR A 380 -6.82 16.16 11.02
N TYR A 381 -7.63 15.67 10.08
CA TYR A 381 -7.21 15.39 8.70
C TYR A 381 -6.59 16.66 8.05
N ASP A 382 -7.26 17.81 8.20
CA ASP A 382 -6.79 19.08 7.63
C ASP A 382 -5.48 19.55 8.26
N GLN A 383 -5.32 19.39 9.57
CA GLN A 383 -4.04 19.67 10.25
C GLN A 383 -2.91 18.80 9.69
N MET A 384 -3.16 17.50 9.51
CA MET A 384 -2.14 16.60 8.94
C MET A 384 -1.79 16.95 7.50
N LEU A 385 -2.81 17.16 6.65
CA LEU A 385 -2.60 17.49 5.25
C LEU A 385 -1.84 18.82 5.08
N ASN A 386 -2.09 19.80 5.95
CA ASN A 386 -1.47 21.13 5.90
C ASN A 386 -0.22 21.25 6.78
N SER A 387 0.17 20.18 7.48
CA SER A 387 1.36 20.18 8.33
C SER A 387 2.64 20.37 7.52
N SER A 388 3.59 21.07 8.12
CA SER A 388 5.00 21.10 7.70
C SER A 388 5.87 20.06 8.43
N HIS A 389 5.31 19.34 9.39
CA HIS A 389 6.02 18.25 10.09
C HIS A 389 6.14 17.02 9.20
N ILE A 390 7.31 16.38 9.31
CA ILE A 390 7.68 15.16 8.60
C ILE A 390 7.62 13.97 9.56
#